data_7ba780413b3fb2b81bea57435132ded8
#
_entry.id   7ba780413b3fb2b81bea57435132ded8
#
_cell.length_a   1.000
_cell.length_b   1.000
_cell.length_c   1.000
_cell.angle_alpha   90.00
_cell.angle_beta   90.00
_cell.angle_gamma   90.00
#
_symmetry.space_group_name_H-M   'P 1'
#
loop_
_entity.id
_entity.type
_entity.pdbx_description
1 polymer ?
#
loop_
_entity_poly.entity_id
_entity_poly.type
_entity_poly.pdbx_seq_one_letter_code
_entity_poly.pdbx_strand_id
1 'polypeptide(L)'
;MALTHKEIFDQYIYAGAITRNPDAIAAMFTEDGVYDSPLVPDDHPLRHLVGREAIRTGTSAYHQRPTYPGAMNLERSASVLHDTANPDVFIAEIDVVFDEADGRRTTMSLVQIFRVRDGQIAMLRDYFAERPSVASDGSSS
;
A
#
# COMPACT_ATOMS: atom_id res chain seq x y z
N MET A 1 -24.57 9.18 1.04
CA MET A 1 -23.68 9.42 2.14
C MET A 1 -22.27 9.24 1.73
N ALA A 2 -21.47 10.22 2.00
CA ALA A 2 -20.05 10.12 1.67
C ALA A 2 -19.34 9.23 2.68
N LEU A 3 -18.37 8.47 2.21
CA LEU A 3 -17.52 7.69 3.10
C LEU A 3 -16.57 8.61 3.85
N THR A 4 -16.30 8.28 5.10
CA THR A 4 -15.28 9.01 5.88
C THR A 4 -13.89 8.58 5.40
N HIS A 5 -12.88 9.38 5.77
CA HIS A 5 -11.50 9.01 5.47
C HIS A 5 -11.14 7.65 6.07
N LYS A 6 -11.59 7.41 7.31
CA LYS A 6 -11.32 6.14 7.96
C LYS A 6 -11.96 4.98 7.22
N GLU A 7 -13.18 5.16 6.75
CA GLU A 7 -13.87 4.10 6.00
C GLU A 7 -13.15 3.80 4.68
N ILE A 8 -12.71 4.83 3.97
CA ILE A 8 -11.97 4.65 2.73
C ILE A 8 -10.66 3.92 3.00
N PHE A 9 -9.93 4.36 4.02
CA PHE A 9 -8.67 3.74 4.39
C PHE A 9 -8.85 2.29 4.78
N ASP A 10 -9.84 2.00 5.64
CA ASP A 10 -10.06 0.64 6.10
C ASP A 10 -10.42 -0.30 4.95
N GLN A 11 -11.24 0.17 4.00
CA GLN A 11 -11.58 -0.61 2.83
C GLN A 11 -10.36 -0.85 1.94
N TYR A 12 -9.51 0.17 1.80
CA TYR A 12 -8.30 0.04 0.99
C TYR A 12 -7.34 -0.98 1.59
N ILE A 13 -7.12 -0.91 2.90
CA ILE A 13 -6.23 -1.86 3.58
C ILE A 13 -6.78 -3.28 3.46
N TYR A 14 -8.10 -3.45 3.59
CA TYR A 14 -8.71 -4.76 3.44
C TYR A 14 -8.49 -5.32 2.03
N ALA A 15 -8.72 -4.50 1.01
CA ALA A 15 -8.55 -4.94 -0.37
C ALA A 15 -7.08 -5.22 -0.72
N GLY A 16 -6.17 -4.43 -0.19
CA GLY A 16 -4.77 -4.52 -0.54
C GLY A 16 -3.97 -5.44 0.37
N ALA A 17 -3.82 -5.04 1.63
CA ALA A 17 -2.92 -5.75 2.54
C ALA A 17 -3.51 -7.06 3.05
N ILE A 18 -4.81 -7.10 3.26
CA ILE A 18 -5.44 -8.27 3.90
C ILE A 18 -5.86 -9.30 2.87
N THR A 19 -6.66 -8.92 1.86
CA THR A 19 -7.14 -9.88 0.88
C THR A 19 -6.30 -9.94 -0.38
N ARG A 20 -5.44 -8.96 -0.61
CA ARG A 20 -4.56 -8.90 -1.78
C ARG A 20 -5.34 -9.10 -3.07
N ASN A 21 -6.39 -8.31 -3.23
CA ASN A 21 -7.33 -8.45 -4.34
C ASN A 21 -7.18 -7.27 -5.30
N PRO A 22 -6.48 -7.45 -6.44
CA PRO A 22 -6.24 -6.34 -7.37
C PRO A 22 -7.53 -5.74 -7.94
N ASP A 23 -8.54 -6.56 -8.17
CA ASP A 23 -9.82 -6.06 -8.68
C ASP A 23 -10.48 -5.13 -7.67
N ALA A 24 -10.47 -5.51 -6.39
CA ALA A 24 -11.07 -4.69 -5.35
C ALA A 24 -10.26 -3.41 -5.13
N ILE A 25 -8.94 -3.49 -5.23
CA ILE A 25 -8.09 -2.30 -5.14
C ILE A 25 -8.43 -1.33 -6.27
N ALA A 26 -8.44 -1.82 -7.51
CA ALA A 26 -8.70 -0.97 -8.66
C ALA A 26 -10.09 -0.32 -8.58
N ALA A 27 -11.07 -1.05 -8.08
CA ALA A 27 -12.43 -0.53 -7.98
C ALA A 27 -12.57 0.62 -6.99
N MET A 28 -11.61 0.79 -6.08
CA MET A 28 -11.65 1.91 -5.14
C MET A 28 -11.14 3.22 -5.75
N PHE A 29 -10.49 3.16 -6.91
CA PHE A 29 -9.96 4.35 -7.58
C PHE A 29 -10.98 4.91 -8.57
N THR A 30 -10.86 6.20 -8.86
CA THR A 30 -11.59 6.78 -9.99
C THR A 30 -11.07 6.18 -11.28
N GLU A 31 -11.84 6.32 -12.38
CA GLU A 31 -11.40 5.76 -13.66
C GLU A 31 -10.03 6.25 -14.08
N ASP A 32 -9.75 7.52 -13.82
CA ASP A 32 -8.48 8.14 -14.13
C ASP A 32 -7.54 8.19 -12.92
N GLY A 33 -7.78 7.37 -11.92
CA GLY A 33 -7.01 7.38 -10.69
C GLY A 33 -5.54 7.08 -10.90
N VAL A 34 -4.72 7.57 -10.00
CA VAL A 34 -3.27 7.42 -10.08
C VAL A 34 -2.74 6.77 -8.81
N TYR A 35 -1.89 5.77 -8.99
CA TYR A 35 -1.15 5.14 -7.91
C TYR A 35 0.33 5.44 -8.16
N ASP A 36 0.99 6.05 -7.19
CA ASP A 36 2.36 6.51 -7.36
C ASP A 36 3.21 6.13 -6.16
N SER A 37 4.37 5.52 -6.39
CA SER A 37 5.27 5.11 -5.33
C SER A 37 6.66 5.70 -5.60
N PRO A 38 6.93 6.92 -5.11
CA PRO A 38 8.13 7.65 -5.51
C PRO A 38 9.45 7.05 -5.04
N LEU A 39 9.44 6.19 -4.03
CA LEU A 39 10.68 5.69 -3.43
C LEU A 39 11.13 4.35 -3.99
N VAL A 40 10.34 3.72 -4.83
CA VAL A 40 10.74 2.44 -5.43
C VAL A 40 11.46 2.68 -6.76
N PRO A 41 12.22 1.69 -7.27
CA PRO A 41 12.90 1.84 -8.56
C PRO A 41 11.93 2.08 -9.72
N ASP A 42 12.43 2.66 -10.79
CA ASP A 42 11.60 3.02 -11.95
C ASP A 42 10.91 1.83 -12.58
N ASP A 43 11.51 0.65 -12.50
CA ASP A 43 10.93 -0.56 -13.08
C ASP A 43 10.03 -1.35 -12.14
N HIS A 44 9.78 -0.81 -10.95
CA HIS A 44 8.92 -1.48 -9.98
C HIS A 44 7.46 -1.45 -10.45
N PRO A 45 6.70 -2.54 -10.24
CA PRO A 45 5.31 -2.62 -10.70
C PRO A 45 4.40 -1.52 -10.15
N LEU A 46 4.71 -0.95 -8.99
CA LEU A 46 3.90 0.08 -8.37
C LEU A 46 4.45 1.49 -8.53
N ARG A 47 5.47 1.67 -9.38
CA ARG A 47 6.14 2.97 -9.44
C ARG A 47 5.20 4.09 -9.88
N HIS A 48 4.42 3.86 -10.93
CA HIS A 48 3.52 4.88 -11.44
C HIS A 48 2.46 4.23 -12.32
N LEU A 49 1.22 4.27 -11.86
CA LEU A 49 0.12 3.60 -12.54
C LEU A 49 -1.00 4.61 -12.75
N VAL A 50 -1.44 4.75 -13.98
CA VAL A 50 -2.51 5.69 -14.33
C VAL A 50 -3.69 4.91 -14.88
N GLY A 51 -4.85 5.05 -14.22
CA GLY A 51 -6.09 4.41 -14.61
C GLY A 51 -6.29 3.07 -13.93
N ARG A 52 -7.56 2.67 -13.81
CA ARG A 52 -7.93 1.43 -13.11
C ARG A 52 -7.27 0.19 -13.67
N GLU A 53 -7.17 0.08 -15.00
CA GLU A 53 -6.56 -1.11 -15.59
C GLU A 53 -5.09 -1.22 -15.24
N ALA A 54 -4.36 -0.10 -15.31
CA ALA A 54 -2.96 -0.11 -14.93
C ALA A 54 -2.79 -0.45 -13.46
N ILE A 55 -3.68 0.07 -12.61
CA ILE A 55 -3.64 -0.20 -11.17
C ILE A 55 -3.91 -1.68 -10.91
N ARG A 56 -4.89 -2.27 -11.60
CA ARG A 56 -5.16 -3.71 -11.45
C ARG A 56 -3.96 -4.53 -11.88
N THR A 57 -3.40 -4.23 -13.03
CA THR A 57 -2.27 -4.98 -13.55
C THR A 57 -1.04 -4.85 -12.68
N GLY A 58 -0.73 -3.61 -12.26
CA GLY A 58 0.44 -3.36 -11.42
C GLY A 58 0.35 -3.99 -10.04
N THR A 59 -0.81 -3.88 -9.39
CA THR A 59 -0.99 -4.48 -8.07
C THR A 59 -1.00 -6.00 -8.17
N SER A 60 -1.55 -6.56 -9.24
CA SER A 60 -1.51 -8.00 -9.46
C SER A 60 -0.06 -8.47 -9.60
N ALA A 61 0.74 -7.78 -10.39
CA ALA A 61 2.15 -8.14 -10.57
C ALA A 61 2.90 -8.04 -9.24
N TYR A 62 2.63 -7.00 -8.47
CA TYR A 62 3.27 -6.83 -7.17
C TYR A 62 2.91 -7.98 -6.22
N HIS A 63 1.65 -8.38 -6.17
CA HIS A 63 1.21 -9.43 -5.28
C HIS A 63 1.76 -10.80 -5.66
N GLN A 64 2.21 -10.97 -6.89
CA GLN A 64 2.81 -12.21 -7.34
C GLN A 64 4.30 -12.30 -7.02
N ARG A 65 4.90 -11.20 -6.59
CA ARG A 65 6.33 -11.19 -6.23
C ARG A 65 6.54 -11.79 -4.85
N PRO A 66 7.72 -12.37 -4.59
CA PRO A 66 8.04 -12.77 -3.23
C PRO A 66 7.99 -11.55 -2.31
N THR A 67 7.34 -11.70 -1.18
CA THR A 67 7.19 -10.61 -0.24
C THR A 67 8.18 -10.77 0.90
N TYR A 68 7.90 -10.09 1.99
CA TYR A 68 8.74 -10.18 3.18
C TYR A 68 8.73 -11.61 3.70
N PRO A 69 9.83 -12.06 4.32
CA PRO A 69 9.97 -13.45 4.76
C PRO A 69 9.17 -13.74 6.01
N GLY A 70 8.16 -13.15 6.33
CA GLY A 70 7.36 -13.41 7.51
C GLY A 70 5.90 -13.16 7.25
N ALA A 71 5.09 -13.46 8.24
CA ALA A 71 3.66 -13.23 8.19
C ALA A 71 3.35 -11.88 8.82
N MET A 72 2.41 -11.15 8.22
CA MET A 72 1.98 -9.88 8.78
C MET A 72 1.27 -10.13 10.11
N ASN A 73 1.67 -9.39 11.13
CA ASN A 73 1.05 -9.45 12.44
C ASN A 73 0.10 -8.27 12.58
N LEU A 74 -1.19 -8.52 12.35
CA LEU A 74 -2.17 -7.44 12.37
C LEU A 74 -2.37 -6.85 13.76
N GLU A 75 -2.23 -7.66 14.80
CA GLU A 75 -2.41 -7.16 16.16
C GLU A 75 -1.37 -6.11 16.54
N ARG A 76 -0.16 -6.27 16.04
CA ARG A 76 0.94 -5.36 16.39
C ARG A 76 1.14 -4.27 15.36
N SER A 77 0.49 -4.38 14.20
CA SER A 77 0.53 -3.34 13.19
C SER A 77 -0.40 -2.20 13.60
N ALA A 78 -0.05 -0.99 13.22
CA ALA A 78 -0.82 0.18 13.64
C ALA A 78 -0.84 1.23 12.53
N SER A 79 -1.86 2.06 12.58
CA SER A 79 -1.94 3.18 11.65
C SER A 79 -2.53 4.39 12.37
N VAL A 80 -2.13 5.57 11.91
CA VAL A 80 -2.69 6.84 12.40
C VAL A 80 -3.08 7.65 11.18
N LEU A 81 -4.34 8.12 11.18
CA LEU A 81 -4.82 8.96 10.09
C LEU A 81 -4.76 10.42 10.50
N HIS A 82 -4.38 11.26 9.56
CA HIS A 82 -4.33 12.70 9.73
C HIS A 82 -5.21 13.37 8.69
N ASP A 83 -6.15 14.18 9.12
CA ASP A 83 -6.87 15.05 8.21
C ASP A 83 -5.97 16.23 7.87
N THR A 84 -6.19 16.82 6.70
CA THR A 84 -5.41 17.98 6.28
C THR A 84 -6.33 19.18 6.14
N ALA A 85 -5.75 20.32 5.81
CA ALA A 85 -6.54 21.52 5.55
C ALA A 85 -7.47 21.34 4.35
N ASN A 86 -7.15 20.41 3.46
CA ASN A 86 -8.01 20.08 2.33
C ASN A 86 -8.85 18.86 2.70
N PRO A 87 -10.19 18.97 2.78
CA PRO A 87 -11.03 17.85 3.18
C PRO A 87 -10.98 16.66 2.23
N ASP A 88 -10.45 16.84 1.03
CA ASP A 88 -10.31 15.75 0.07
C ASP A 88 -8.95 15.05 0.17
N VAL A 89 -8.11 15.42 1.14
CA VAL A 89 -6.77 14.85 1.29
C VAL A 89 -6.59 14.37 2.72
N PHE A 90 -6.16 13.13 2.88
CA PHE A 90 -5.76 12.64 4.21
C PHE A 90 -4.47 11.84 4.09
N ILE A 91 -3.81 11.67 5.23
CA ILE A 91 -2.51 11.02 5.31
C ILE A 91 -2.61 9.87 6.31
N ALA A 92 -2.02 8.73 5.95
CA ALA A 92 -1.94 7.58 6.85
C ALA A 92 -0.48 7.28 7.15
N GLU A 93 -0.15 7.25 8.45
CA GLU A 93 1.14 6.73 8.89
C GLU A 93 0.90 5.29 9.31
N ILE A 94 1.69 4.36 8.77
CA ILE A 94 1.42 2.94 8.94
C ILE A 94 2.70 2.25 9.39
N ASP A 95 2.59 1.43 10.44
CA ASP A 95 3.65 0.52 10.85
C ASP A 95 3.12 -0.90 10.68
N VAL A 96 3.72 -1.64 9.75
CA VAL A 96 3.36 -3.02 9.52
C VAL A 96 4.40 -3.91 10.18
N VAL A 97 3.95 -4.78 11.06
CA VAL A 97 4.83 -5.69 11.79
C VAL A 97 4.75 -7.07 11.16
N PHE A 98 5.92 -7.66 10.92
CA PHE A 98 6.03 -9.01 10.37
C PHE A 98 6.73 -9.91 11.37
N ASP A 99 6.16 -11.10 11.61
CA ASP A 99 6.79 -12.14 12.43
C ASP A 99 7.47 -13.11 11.47
N GLU A 100 8.78 -13.22 11.57
CA GLU A 100 9.55 -14.08 10.69
C GLU A 100 9.64 -15.50 11.26
N ALA A 101 9.89 -16.46 10.36
CA ALA A 101 9.88 -17.86 10.73
C ALA A 101 10.94 -18.20 11.81
N ASP A 102 12.01 -17.43 11.86
CA ASP A 102 13.07 -17.66 12.85
C ASP A 102 12.78 -16.97 14.19
N GLY A 103 11.60 -16.41 14.35
CA GLY A 103 11.21 -15.75 15.60
C GLY A 103 11.53 -14.28 15.66
N ARG A 104 12.21 -13.74 14.68
CA ARG A 104 12.49 -12.31 14.65
C ARG A 104 11.24 -11.54 14.23
N ARG A 105 11.21 -10.29 14.62
CA ARG A 105 10.10 -9.41 14.28
C ARG A 105 10.67 -8.16 13.64
N THR A 106 10.10 -7.78 12.49
CA THR A 106 10.53 -6.59 11.75
C THR A 106 9.35 -5.67 11.55
N THR A 107 9.64 -4.38 11.42
CA THR A 107 8.60 -3.37 11.19
C THR A 107 8.93 -2.60 9.92
N MET A 108 7.94 -2.46 9.06
CA MET A 108 8.04 -1.59 7.90
C MET A 108 7.15 -0.39 8.14
N SER A 109 7.75 0.79 8.12
CA SER A 109 7.00 2.03 8.29
C SER A 109 6.81 2.71 6.95
N LEU A 110 5.61 3.19 6.70
CA LEU A 110 5.30 3.85 5.44
C LEU A 110 4.27 4.95 5.64
N VAL A 111 4.20 5.85 4.67
CA VAL A 111 3.25 6.96 4.67
C VAL A 111 2.49 6.93 3.35
N GLN A 112 1.19 7.02 3.44
CA GLN A 112 0.32 7.07 2.25
C GLN A 112 -0.46 8.38 2.28
N ILE A 113 -0.47 9.08 1.15
CA ILE A 113 -1.24 10.31 1.00
C ILE A 113 -2.36 10.01 0.01
N PHE A 114 -3.60 10.19 0.45
CA PHE A 114 -4.78 9.90 -0.35
C PHE A 114 -5.47 11.18 -0.76
N ARG A 115 -5.78 11.31 -2.05
CA ARG A 115 -6.70 12.33 -2.55
C ARG A 115 -7.96 11.64 -3.00
N VAL A 116 -9.10 12.11 -2.52
CA VAL A 116 -10.37 11.45 -2.78
C VAL A 116 -11.29 12.36 -3.58
N ARG A 117 -12.16 11.74 -4.36
CA ARG A 117 -13.17 12.44 -5.14
C ARG A 117 -14.41 11.56 -5.20
N ASP A 118 -15.52 12.07 -4.68
CA ASP A 118 -16.79 11.35 -4.67
C ASP A 118 -16.69 9.95 -4.06
N GLY A 119 -15.97 9.86 -2.94
CA GLY A 119 -15.85 8.59 -2.21
C GLY A 119 -14.85 7.61 -2.80
N GLN A 120 -14.17 7.98 -3.88
CA GLN A 120 -13.17 7.12 -4.51
C GLN A 120 -11.80 7.79 -4.43
N ILE A 121 -10.77 6.97 -4.58
CA ILE A 121 -9.40 7.47 -4.54
C ILE A 121 -9.03 8.03 -5.92
N ALA A 122 -8.76 9.32 -5.99
CA ALA A 122 -8.31 9.95 -7.22
C ALA A 122 -6.80 9.83 -7.39
N MET A 123 -6.09 9.82 -6.27
CA MET A 123 -4.64 9.63 -6.29
C MET A 123 -4.19 9.06 -4.96
N LEU A 124 -3.28 8.10 -5.03
CA LEU A 124 -2.59 7.58 -3.85
C LEU A 124 -1.10 7.70 -4.10
N ARG A 125 -0.42 8.38 -3.19
CA ARG A 125 1.04 8.39 -3.18
C ARG A 125 1.50 7.55 -2.01
N ASP A 126 2.23 6.49 -2.31
CA ASP A 126 2.60 5.47 -1.34
C ASP A 126 4.11 5.55 -1.11
N TYR A 127 4.50 6.13 0.00
CA TYR A 127 5.90 6.33 0.34
C TYR A 127 6.37 5.15 1.18
N PHE A 128 6.84 4.13 0.51
CA PHE A 128 7.43 2.97 1.18
C PHE A 128 8.73 2.62 0.49
N ALA A 129 9.63 2.01 1.25
CA ALA A 129 10.89 1.52 0.71
C ALA A 129 10.88 0.01 0.84
N GLU A 130 11.07 -0.67 -0.27
CA GLU A 130 11.12 -2.12 -0.27
C GLU A 130 12.40 -2.60 0.38
N ARG A 131 12.29 -3.64 1.21
CA ARG A 131 13.47 -4.27 1.77
C ARG A 131 14.25 -4.95 0.64
N PRO A 132 15.58 -4.93 0.70
CA PRO A 132 16.36 -5.73 -0.24
C PRO A 132 16.01 -7.20 -0.09
N SER A 133 16.14 -7.94 -1.18
CA SER A 133 15.90 -9.37 -1.14
C SER A 133 16.96 -10.05 -0.30
N VAL A 134 16.51 -10.79 0.71
CA VAL A 134 17.43 -11.50 1.58
C VAL A 134 18.15 -12.60 0.85
N ALA A 135 17.47 -13.21 -0.04
CA ALA A 135 18.07 -14.32 -0.75
C ALA A 135 19.25 -13.94 -1.54
N SER A 136 19.28 -12.71 -2.00
CA SER A 136 20.40 -12.37 -2.82
C SER A 136 21.62 -12.19 -2.03
N ASP A 137 21.62 -12.37 -0.72
CA ASP A 137 22.69 -12.15 -0.09
C ASP A 137 23.40 -12.98 0.35
N GLY A 138 23.15 -13.74 -0.03
CA GLY A 138 23.86 -14.57 0.38
C GLY A 138 25.10 -14.11 0.62
N SER A 139 25.30 -13.65 0.36
CA SER A 139 26.30 -13.48 0.63
C SER A 139 26.78 -12.73 1.42
N SER A 140 26.65 -12.42 1.67
CA SER A 140 27.05 -11.81 2.33
C SER A 140 27.58 -11.80 3.10
N SER A 141 27.73 -12.08 3.21
CA SER A 141 28.06 -12.16 3.84
C SER A 141 28.49 -11.89 4.34
#